data_3c5624ed1ae74c9e50be1fbaf46bb248
#
_entry.id   3c5624ed1ae74c9e50be1fbaf46bb248
#
_cell.length_a   1.000
_cell.length_b   1.000
_cell.length_c   1.000
_cell.angle_alpha   90.00
_cell.angle_beta   90.00
_cell.angle_gamma   90.00
#
_symmetry.space_group_name_H-M   'P 1'
#
loop_
_entity.id
_entity.type
_entity.pdbx_description
1 polymer ?
#
loop_
_entity_poly.entity_id
_entity_poly.type
_entity_poly.pdbx_seq_one_letter_code
_entity_poly.pdbx_strand_id
1 'polypeptide(L)'
;MSMKKWLTRFVVLMAMIVVVTSSGSFSAFAESVVLTQPTETAKAIKVELDDDYFNPKVITIPNGKTTTLILRNEGVKEHTFTVEKLGIDVEVQPRKEKTITVEPKMPGTYELICRYHFNEGMAGKVIVK
;
A
#
# COMPACT_ATOMS: atom_id res chain seq x y z
N MET A 1 37.27 51.87 -25.17
CA MET A 1 38.26 50.78 -25.06
C MET A 1 38.04 49.86 -23.87
N SER A 2 37.53 50.30 -22.79
CA SER A 2 37.22 49.44 -21.62
C SER A 2 35.98 48.56 -21.77
N MET A 3 35.06 48.94 -22.62
CA MET A 3 33.81 48.21 -22.83
C MET A 3 33.99 46.82 -23.48
N LYS A 4 34.89 46.68 -24.42
CA LYS A 4 35.18 45.43 -25.09
C LYS A 4 35.79 44.37 -24.15
N LYS A 5 36.63 44.81 -23.24
CA LYS A 5 37.25 43.95 -22.23
C LYS A 5 36.23 43.51 -21.16
N TRP A 6 35.28 44.37 -20.89
CA TRP A 6 34.25 44.10 -19.94
C TRP A 6 33.22 43.08 -20.43
N LEU A 7 32.84 43.19 -21.69
CA LEU A 7 31.95 42.23 -22.35
C LEU A 7 32.56 40.82 -22.40
N THR A 8 33.84 40.73 -22.70
CA THR A 8 34.54 39.42 -22.72
C THR A 8 34.57 38.77 -21.38
N ARG A 9 34.72 39.53 -20.33
CA ARG A 9 34.67 38.99 -18.96
C ARG A 9 33.26 38.57 -18.56
N PHE A 10 32.25 39.27 -19.01
CA PHE A 10 30.87 38.92 -18.74
C PHE A 10 30.45 37.62 -19.43
N VAL A 11 30.87 37.44 -20.67
CA VAL A 11 30.56 36.26 -21.46
C VAL A 11 31.23 35.02 -20.87
N VAL A 12 32.47 35.14 -20.38
CA VAL A 12 33.18 34.02 -19.73
C VAL A 12 32.50 33.65 -18.41
N LEU A 13 32.05 34.62 -17.63
CA LEU A 13 31.33 34.37 -16.40
C LEU A 13 29.98 33.66 -16.60
N MET A 14 29.26 34.07 -17.64
CA MET A 14 28.00 33.45 -18.04
C MET A 14 28.20 31.99 -18.51
N ALA A 15 29.27 31.71 -19.25
CA ALA A 15 29.57 30.36 -19.70
C ALA A 15 29.90 29.42 -18.52
N MET A 16 30.55 29.92 -17.48
CA MET A 16 30.85 29.13 -16.29
C MET A 16 29.60 28.79 -15.46
N ILE A 17 28.65 29.71 -15.38
CA ILE A 17 27.39 29.47 -14.65
C ILE A 17 26.54 28.42 -15.31
N VAL A 18 26.50 28.37 -16.64
CA VAL A 18 25.73 27.38 -17.39
C VAL A 18 26.30 25.97 -17.20
N VAL A 19 27.61 25.84 -17.12
CA VAL A 19 28.25 24.53 -16.91
C VAL A 19 27.99 23.98 -15.50
N VAL A 20 27.95 24.86 -14.49
CA VAL A 20 27.68 24.42 -13.11
C VAL A 20 26.23 24.00 -12.91
N THR A 21 25.28 24.64 -13.59
CA THR A 21 23.88 24.28 -13.46
C THR A 21 23.52 22.98 -14.17
N SER A 22 24.20 22.63 -15.23
CA SER A 22 23.94 21.38 -15.92
C SER A 22 24.47 20.15 -15.19
N SER A 23 25.56 20.29 -14.45
CA SER A 23 26.10 19.18 -13.67
C SER A 23 25.31 18.91 -12.38
N GLY A 24 24.71 19.94 -11.80
CA GLY A 24 23.90 19.79 -10.59
C GLY A 24 22.55 19.09 -10.81
N SER A 25 21.94 19.32 -11.96
CA SER A 25 20.66 18.68 -12.27
C SER A 25 20.80 17.20 -12.65
N PHE A 26 21.94 16.78 -13.11
CA PHE A 26 22.18 15.40 -13.48
C PHE A 26 22.34 14.47 -12.26
N SER A 27 23.03 14.93 -11.24
CA SER A 27 23.21 14.13 -10.02
C SER A 27 21.91 13.97 -9.21
N ALA A 28 21.07 14.99 -9.19
CA ALA A 28 19.79 14.92 -8.52
C ALA A 28 18.84 13.91 -9.20
N PHE A 29 18.91 13.78 -10.50
CA PHE A 29 18.10 12.84 -11.24
C PHE A 29 18.51 11.38 -11.04
N ALA A 30 19.81 11.10 -10.95
CA ALA A 30 20.31 9.75 -10.70
C ALA A 30 19.90 9.25 -9.30
N GLU A 31 19.82 10.12 -8.33
CA GLU A 31 19.43 9.78 -6.98
C GLU A 31 17.95 9.41 -6.86
N SER A 32 17.08 10.08 -7.60
CA SER A 32 15.65 9.78 -7.57
C SER A 32 15.30 8.40 -8.17
N VAL A 33 16.11 7.88 -9.05
CA VAL A 33 15.91 6.55 -9.66
C VAL A 33 16.21 5.43 -8.67
N VAL A 34 17.11 5.64 -7.73
CA VAL A 34 17.46 4.63 -6.72
C VAL A 34 16.33 4.45 -5.70
N LEU A 35 15.53 5.49 -5.47
CA LEU A 35 14.41 5.45 -4.53
C LEU A 35 13.19 4.69 -5.05
N THR A 36 13.16 4.35 -6.32
CA THR A 36 12.10 3.54 -6.92
C THR A 36 12.41 2.06 -6.89
N GLN A 37 13.22 1.62 -5.95
CA GLN A 37 13.31 0.19 -5.71
C GLN A 37 11.93 -0.30 -5.28
N PRO A 38 11.30 -1.22 -6.04
CA PRO A 38 10.02 -1.74 -5.63
C PRO A 38 10.23 -2.46 -4.30
N THR A 39 9.76 -1.86 -3.24
CA THR A 39 9.41 -2.61 -2.08
C THR A 39 8.52 -3.73 -2.62
N GLU A 40 8.87 -4.97 -2.39
CA GLU A 40 8.00 -6.08 -2.74
C GLU A 40 6.66 -5.82 -2.05
N THR A 41 5.79 -5.17 -2.77
CA THR A 41 4.40 -5.03 -2.35
C THR A 41 3.82 -6.41 -2.42
N ALA A 42 3.61 -7.01 -1.26
CA ALA A 42 2.86 -8.25 -1.18
C ALA A 42 1.56 -8.05 -1.98
N LYS A 43 1.31 -8.97 -2.89
CA LYS A 43 0.12 -8.91 -3.75
C LYS A 43 -1.12 -8.73 -2.89
N ALA A 44 -1.96 -7.75 -3.20
CA ALA A 44 -3.20 -7.51 -2.49
C ALA A 44 -4.11 -8.75 -2.54
N ILE A 45 -4.68 -9.09 -1.40
CA ILE A 45 -5.61 -10.21 -1.26
C ILE A 45 -7.02 -9.66 -1.27
N LYS A 46 -7.83 -10.11 -2.23
CA LYS A 46 -9.23 -9.73 -2.32
C LYS A 46 -10.10 -10.74 -1.55
N VAL A 47 -10.95 -10.22 -0.69
CA VAL A 47 -11.92 -11.01 0.07
C VAL A 47 -13.31 -10.46 -0.19
N GLU A 48 -14.19 -11.30 -0.65
CA GLU A 48 -15.59 -10.98 -0.83
C GLU A 48 -16.37 -11.33 0.44
N LEU A 49 -17.22 -10.40 0.87
CA LEU A 49 -18.16 -10.60 1.94
C LEU A 49 -19.54 -10.70 1.30
N ASP A 50 -20.06 -11.91 1.25
CA ASP A 50 -21.39 -12.18 0.72
C ASP A 50 -22.40 -12.35 1.85
N ASP A 51 -23.66 -12.50 1.48
CA ASP A 51 -24.68 -12.73 2.49
C ASP A 51 -24.47 -14.11 3.11
N ASP A 52 -23.96 -14.05 4.34
CA ASP A 52 -23.69 -15.13 5.27
C ASP A 52 -22.46 -16.01 4.96
N TYR A 53 -21.49 -15.53 4.13
CA TYR A 53 -20.21 -16.22 3.94
C TYR A 53 -19.09 -15.32 3.44
N PHE A 54 -17.84 -15.73 3.67
CA PHE A 54 -16.63 -15.12 3.12
C PHE A 54 -16.13 -15.92 1.91
N ASN A 55 -15.61 -15.24 0.91
CA ASN A 55 -14.99 -15.88 -0.24
C ASN A 55 -13.65 -15.17 -0.59
N PRO A 56 -12.51 -15.82 -0.45
CA PRO A 56 -12.30 -17.17 0.08
C PRO A 56 -12.57 -17.26 1.59
N LYS A 57 -12.93 -18.44 2.04
CA LYS A 57 -13.22 -18.72 3.45
C LYS A 57 -11.97 -18.82 4.32
N VAL A 58 -10.85 -19.19 3.71
CA VAL A 58 -9.54 -19.28 4.35
C VAL A 58 -8.56 -18.43 3.56
N ILE A 59 -7.90 -17.49 4.22
CA ILE A 59 -6.85 -16.67 3.63
C ILE A 59 -5.54 -16.91 4.35
N THR A 60 -4.44 -16.86 3.61
CA THR A 60 -3.09 -16.98 4.17
C THR A 60 -2.35 -15.68 3.96
N ILE A 61 -1.80 -15.12 5.03
CA ILE A 61 -1.02 -13.90 5.00
C ILE A 61 0.38 -14.12 5.58
N PRO A 62 1.41 -13.43 5.06
CA PRO A 62 2.77 -13.62 5.55
C PRO A 62 2.97 -12.97 6.91
N ASN A 63 3.66 -13.68 7.79
CA ASN A 63 4.03 -13.17 9.10
C ASN A 63 5.12 -12.09 8.97
N GLY A 64 4.95 -10.99 9.68
CA GLY A 64 5.93 -9.92 9.75
C GLY A 64 6.01 -9.03 8.51
N LYS A 65 5.12 -9.20 7.54
CA LYS A 65 5.06 -8.37 6.33
C LYS A 65 3.74 -7.63 6.25
N THR A 66 3.78 -6.43 5.70
CA THR A 66 2.57 -5.65 5.44
C THR A 66 1.82 -6.25 4.26
N THR A 67 0.59 -6.64 4.47
CA THR A 67 -0.29 -7.20 3.45
C THR A 67 -1.51 -6.30 3.28
N THR A 68 -1.90 -6.05 2.05
CA THR A 68 -3.10 -5.29 1.71
C THR A 68 -4.26 -6.24 1.51
N LEU A 69 -5.35 -6.00 2.21
CA LEU A 69 -6.61 -6.72 2.05
C LEU A 69 -7.64 -5.80 1.43
N ILE A 70 -8.27 -6.25 0.36
CA ILE A 70 -9.37 -5.55 -0.29
C ILE A 70 -10.65 -6.27 0.08
N LEU A 71 -11.48 -5.63 0.88
CA LEU A 71 -12.72 -6.20 1.40
C LEU A 71 -13.89 -5.60 0.63
N ARG A 72 -14.59 -6.44 -0.10
CA ARG A 72 -15.76 -6.01 -0.86
C ARG A 72 -17.01 -6.73 -0.41
N ASN A 73 -18.03 -5.96 -0.04
CA ASN A 73 -19.34 -6.52 0.28
C ASN A 73 -20.16 -6.67 -1.00
N GLU A 74 -20.32 -7.90 -1.43
CA GLU A 74 -21.13 -8.28 -2.61
C GLU A 74 -22.59 -8.54 -2.24
N GLY A 75 -22.91 -8.56 -0.96
CA GLY A 75 -24.25 -8.84 -0.46
C GLY A 75 -25.15 -7.62 -0.41
N VAL A 76 -26.35 -7.85 0.09
CA VAL A 76 -27.35 -6.79 0.34
C VAL A 76 -27.41 -6.41 1.83
N LYS A 77 -26.74 -7.18 2.67
CA LYS A 77 -26.64 -6.94 4.12
C LYS A 77 -25.31 -6.29 4.45
N GLU A 78 -25.27 -5.64 5.58
CA GLU A 78 -24.06 -5.12 6.19
C GLU A 78 -23.24 -6.26 6.79
N HIS A 79 -21.92 -6.28 6.52
CA HIS A 79 -21.02 -7.31 7.00
C HIS A 79 -19.80 -6.72 7.70
N THR A 80 -19.15 -7.53 8.54
CA THR A 80 -17.87 -7.18 9.13
C THR A 80 -16.82 -8.22 8.78
N PHE A 81 -15.58 -7.76 8.67
CA PHE A 81 -14.40 -8.59 8.62
C PHE A 81 -13.69 -8.45 9.96
N THR A 82 -13.88 -9.42 10.83
CA THR A 82 -13.43 -9.33 12.21
C THR A 82 -12.51 -10.51 12.55
N VAL A 83 -11.28 -10.19 12.92
CA VAL A 83 -10.30 -11.14 13.45
C VAL A 83 -9.82 -10.57 14.79
N GLU A 84 -10.48 -10.92 15.86
CA GLU A 84 -10.26 -10.31 17.18
C GLU A 84 -8.81 -10.40 17.65
N LYS A 85 -8.20 -11.56 17.52
CA LYS A 85 -6.83 -11.79 17.97
C LYS A 85 -5.76 -11.05 17.16
N LEU A 86 -6.11 -10.54 15.99
CA LEU A 86 -5.24 -9.67 15.19
C LEU A 86 -5.63 -8.20 15.32
N GLY A 87 -6.63 -7.88 16.12
CA GLY A 87 -7.09 -6.50 16.28
C GLY A 87 -7.79 -5.92 15.05
N ILE A 88 -8.33 -6.79 14.20
CA ILE A 88 -9.01 -6.37 12.97
C ILE A 88 -10.52 -6.40 13.20
N ASP A 89 -11.17 -5.28 12.94
CA ASP A 89 -12.63 -5.16 12.99
C ASP A 89 -13.06 -4.07 12.01
N VAL A 90 -13.52 -4.49 10.85
CA VAL A 90 -13.87 -3.59 9.75
C VAL A 90 -15.30 -3.88 9.29
N GLU A 91 -16.13 -2.85 9.31
CA GLU A 91 -17.49 -2.92 8.81
C GLU A 91 -17.54 -2.47 7.37
N VAL A 92 -18.20 -3.23 6.52
CA VAL A 92 -18.35 -2.94 5.08
C VAL A 92 -19.82 -2.91 4.73
N GLN A 93 -20.32 -1.75 4.31
CA GLN A 93 -21.69 -1.56 3.89
C GLN A 93 -22.01 -2.30 2.60
N PRO A 94 -23.28 -2.65 2.34
CA PRO A 94 -23.65 -3.33 1.09
C PRO A 94 -23.11 -2.64 -0.15
N ARG A 95 -22.53 -3.40 -1.05
CA ARG A 95 -21.97 -2.94 -2.34
C ARG A 95 -20.78 -1.98 -2.20
N LYS A 96 -20.23 -1.87 -1.01
CA LYS A 96 -19.05 -1.04 -0.75
C LYS A 96 -17.79 -1.87 -0.63
N GLU A 97 -16.65 -1.20 -0.74
CA GLU A 97 -15.33 -1.79 -0.65
C GLU A 97 -14.49 -1.00 0.33
N LYS A 98 -13.70 -1.70 1.12
CA LYS A 98 -12.69 -1.09 1.99
C LYS A 98 -11.35 -1.80 1.81
N THR A 99 -10.29 -1.02 1.79
CA THR A 99 -8.92 -1.52 1.72
C THR A 99 -8.25 -1.28 3.06
N ILE A 100 -7.69 -2.34 3.63
CA ILE A 100 -6.94 -2.28 4.88
C ILE A 100 -5.55 -2.89 4.69
N THR A 101 -4.62 -2.50 5.55
CA THR A 101 -3.29 -3.11 5.62
C THR A 101 -3.14 -3.79 6.97
N VAL A 102 -2.54 -4.98 6.95
CA VAL A 102 -2.29 -5.76 8.15
C VAL A 102 -0.85 -6.22 8.16
N GLU A 103 -0.23 -6.22 9.34
CA GLU A 103 1.13 -6.70 9.54
C GLU A 103 1.14 -7.62 10.77
N PRO A 104 0.82 -8.91 10.61
CA PRO A 104 0.77 -9.82 11.72
C PRO A 104 2.17 -10.08 12.28
N LYS A 105 2.27 -10.21 13.59
CA LYS A 105 3.54 -10.42 14.29
C LYS A 105 3.72 -11.84 14.83
N MET A 106 2.67 -12.62 14.82
CA MET A 106 2.68 -13.94 15.42
C MET A 106 2.02 -14.97 14.47
N PRO A 107 2.75 -16.00 14.05
CA PRO A 107 2.18 -17.04 13.21
C PRO A 107 1.11 -17.83 13.94
N GLY A 108 0.17 -18.35 13.20
CA GLY A 108 -0.94 -19.13 13.76
C GLY A 108 -2.17 -19.12 12.87
N THR A 109 -3.20 -19.78 13.35
CA THR A 109 -4.52 -19.80 12.69
C THR A 109 -5.48 -18.98 13.53
N TYR A 110 -6.09 -17.99 12.93
CA TYR A 110 -6.97 -17.04 13.58
C TYR A 110 -8.39 -17.18 13.05
N GLU A 111 -9.36 -17.09 13.95
CA GLU A 111 -10.77 -17.11 13.58
C GLU A 111 -11.16 -15.78 12.92
N LEU A 112 -11.85 -15.89 11.78
CA LEU A 112 -12.46 -14.79 11.06
C LEU A 112 -13.97 -14.92 11.19
N ILE A 113 -14.63 -13.86 11.64
CA ILE A 113 -16.08 -13.84 11.79
C ILE A 113 -16.70 -12.57 11.22
N CYS A 114 -17.97 -12.64 10.86
CA CYS A 114 -18.84 -11.48 10.75
C CYS A 114 -19.61 -11.34 12.07
N ARG A 115 -19.46 -10.23 12.76
CA ARG A 115 -20.10 -10.02 14.07
C ARG A 115 -21.62 -10.12 14.02
N TYR A 116 -22.21 -9.79 12.87
CA TYR A 116 -23.67 -9.79 12.70
C TYR A 116 -24.23 -11.14 12.28
N HIS A 117 -23.45 -11.97 11.61
CA HIS A 117 -23.95 -13.18 10.97
C HIS A 117 -23.14 -14.44 11.29
N PHE A 118 -22.27 -14.40 12.30
CA PHE A 118 -21.49 -15.60 12.64
C PHE A 118 -22.34 -16.77 13.11
N ASN A 119 -23.48 -16.49 13.76
CA ASN A 119 -24.43 -17.51 14.16
C ASN A 119 -25.12 -18.19 12.97
N GLU A 120 -25.09 -17.57 11.83
CA GLU A 120 -25.63 -18.08 10.56
C GLU A 120 -24.55 -18.78 9.74
N GLY A 121 -23.36 -18.95 10.29
CA GLY A 121 -22.25 -19.65 9.66
C GLY A 121 -21.26 -18.75 8.93
N MET A 122 -21.38 -17.44 9.03
CA MET A 122 -20.44 -16.50 8.40
C MET A 122 -19.14 -16.42 9.18
N ALA A 123 -18.28 -17.39 8.94
CA ALA A 123 -16.99 -17.57 9.59
C ALA A 123 -15.96 -18.14 8.62
N GLY A 124 -14.71 -17.87 8.91
CA GLY A 124 -13.58 -18.35 8.13
C GLY A 124 -12.32 -18.40 8.97
N LYS A 125 -11.17 -18.42 8.31
CA LYS A 125 -9.87 -18.48 8.99
C LYS A 125 -8.85 -17.60 8.29
N VAL A 126 -7.98 -17.00 9.08
CA VAL A 126 -6.78 -16.33 8.61
C VAL A 126 -5.57 -17.13 9.11
N ILE A 127 -4.77 -17.61 8.18
CA ILE A 127 -3.55 -18.34 8.48
C ILE A 127 -2.37 -17.40 8.32
N VAL A 128 -1.60 -17.23 9.38
CA VAL A 128 -0.37 -16.41 9.38
C VAL A 128 0.83 -17.35 9.44
N LYS A 129 1.67 -17.31 8.43
CA LYS A 129 2.87 -18.15 8.37
C LYS A 129 4.04 -17.55 7.60
#